data_5059d218e2c9de1ee6f963c534b9a54e
#
_entry.id   5059d218e2c9de1ee6f963c534b9a54e
#
_cell.length_a   1.000
_cell.length_b   1.000
_cell.length_c   1.000
_cell.angle_alpha   90.00
_cell.angle_beta   90.00
_cell.angle_gamma   90.00
#
_symmetry.space_group_name_H-M   'P 1'
#
loop_
_entity.id
_entity.type
_entity.pdbx_description
1 polymer ?
#
loop_
_entity_poly.entity_id
_entity_poly.type
_entity_poly.pdbx_seq_one_letter_code
_entity_poly.pdbx_strand_id
1 'polypeptide(L)'
;MSLRFILLLSLVFLSQSLEKSTKVTVVGAGNVGATAANFLAINEVASEIVLIDIKEGLAEGKAMDIMQTSEMFGFSSTVIGVTNDYTLTANSDVVVITSGVPRKPGMTREELLGVNAKIVKTVVENLIKYSPDAIFVVVANPMDVMTHLTLKLTGLPRNRVIGMGGLLDSNRFKYFLSQALDCNPNDVHGLVIGGHGDKTMIPLARFATYKGIRISDLLPSAKLEEVVKSTMVGGATLTKLLGTSAWIAPGASIAHLVDSIINDKKRLITCSVHLEGEYGYNDLTIGVPIIVGKTGIEKIVEMDLNEDEKALFKKSATNVKENEDMLKELNLYE
;
A
#
# COMPACT_ATOMS: atom_id res chain seq x y z
N MET A 1 4.80 -9.07 -53.56
CA MET A 1 5.15 -8.97 -52.10
C MET A 1 5.90 -10.24 -51.75
N SER A 2 7.18 -10.18 -51.32
CA SER A 2 8.02 -11.36 -51.18
C SER A 2 7.64 -12.14 -49.92
N LEU A 3 7.71 -13.49 -50.02
CA LEU A 3 7.43 -14.43 -48.91
C LEU A 3 8.20 -14.07 -47.62
N ARG A 4 9.38 -13.46 -47.75
CA ARG A 4 10.19 -12.94 -46.64
C ARG A 4 9.51 -11.78 -45.88
N PHE A 5 8.72 -10.94 -46.55
CA PHE A 5 8.04 -9.82 -45.93
C PHE A 5 6.82 -10.30 -45.13
N ILE A 6 6.16 -11.35 -45.61
CA ILE A 6 5.03 -11.99 -44.88
C ILE A 6 5.54 -12.76 -43.65
N LEU A 7 6.70 -13.43 -43.75
CA LEU A 7 7.34 -14.11 -42.60
C LEU A 7 7.82 -13.11 -41.53
N LEU A 8 8.39 -11.97 -41.94
CA LEU A 8 8.78 -10.92 -40.99
C LEU A 8 7.57 -10.31 -40.27
N LEU A 9 6.50 -10.02 -41.00
CA LEU A 9 5.26 -9.53 -40.41
C LEU A 9 4.62 -10.55 -39.44
N SER A 10 4.62 -11.84 -39.81
CA SER A 10 4.10 -12.88 -38.91
C SER A 10 4.97 -13.08 -37.67
N LEU A 11 6.30 -12.94 -37.77
CA LEU A 11 7.22 -12.97 -36.62
C LEU A 11 7.06 -11.73 -35.72
N VAL A 12 6.82 -10.55 -36.29
CA VAL A 12 6.53 -9.33 -35.52
C VAL A 12 5.17 -9.43 -34.83
N PHE A 13 4.14 -9.96 -35.52
CA PHE A 13 2.84 -10.22 -34.87
C PHE A 13 2.90 -11.33 -33.82
N LEU A 14 3.73 -12.38 -34.01
CA LEU A 14 3.95 -13.42 -33.00
C LEU A 14 4.80 -12.93 -31.81
N SER A 15 5.68 -11.95 -31.99
CA SER A 15 6.44 -11.35 -30.89
C SER A 15 5.62 -10.34 -30.05
N GLN A 16 4.53 -9.78 -30.61
CA GLN A 16 3.60 -8.91 -29.87
C GLN A 16 2.55 -9.70 -29.04
N SER A 17 2.47 -11.03 -29.17
CA SER A 17 1.40 -11.83 -28.57
C SER A 17 1.78 -12.66 -27.34
N LEU A 18 2.88 -12.34 -26.67
CA LEU A 18 3.28 -12.99 -25.41
C LEU A 18 3.73 -11.98 -24.33
N GLU A 19 3.09 -10.82 -24.29
CA GLU A 19 3.13 -10.10 -23.01
C GLU A 19 2.36 -10.94 -21.99
N LYS A 20 3.08 -11.43 -20.98
CA LYS A 20 2.49 -12.17 -19.86
C LYS A 20 1.33 -11.35 -19.32
N SER A 21 0.10 -11.88 -19.38
CA SER A 21 -1.06 -11.25 -18.76
C SER A 21 -0.74 -10.96 -17.30
N THR A 22 -0.78 -9.70 -16.91
CA THR A 22 -0.54 -9.28 -15.52
C THR A 22 -1.82 -9.41 -14.72
N LYS A 23 -1.73 -10.02 -13.53
CA LYS A 23 -2.88 -10.25 -12.65
C LYS A 23 -2.65 -9.64 -11.27
N VAL A 24 -3.65 -8.91 -10.80
CA VAL A 24 -3.70 -8.35 -9.45
C VAL A 24 -4.94 -8.87 -8.72
N THR A 25 -4.76 -9.44 -7.53
CA THR A 25 -5.87 -9.79 -6.66
C THR A 25 -6.03 -8.77 -5.54
N VAL A 26 -7.25 -8.30 -5.30
CA VAL A 26 -7.61 -7.43 -4.18
C VAL A 26 -8.58 -8.17 -3.28
N VAL A 27 -8.18 -8.44 -2.03
CA VAL A 27 -9.00 -9.13 -1.02
C VAL A 27 -9.65 -8.11 -0.09
N GLY A 28 -10.99 -8.14 -0.09
CA GLY A 28 -11.85 -7.17 0.57
C GLY A 28 -12.48 -6.20 -0.44
N ALA A 29 -13.75 -6.40 -0.77
CA ALA A 29 -14.51 -5.52 -1.69
C ALA A 29 -15.21 -4.35 -0.96
N GLY A 30 -14.70 -3.98 0.22
CA GLY A 30 -15.11 -2.76 0.91
C GLY A 30 -14.72 -1.50 0.14
N ASN A 31 -14.93 -0.34 0.76
CA ASN A 31 -14.67 0.95 0.09
C ASN A 31 -13.23 1.07 -0.43
N VAL A 32 -12.23 0.68 0.37
CA VAL A 32 -10.81 0.77 -0.01
C VAL A 32 -10.48 -0.18 -1.16
N GLY A 33 -10.84 -1.47 -1.03
CA GLY A 33 -10.51 -2.47 -2.05
C GLY A 33 -11.23 -2.23 -3.39
N ALA A 34 -12.51 -1.87 -3.37
CA ALA A 34 -13.23 -1.52 -4.59
C ALA A 34 -12.66 -0.26 -5.26
N THR A 35 -12.26 0.74 -4.47
CA THR A 35 -11.60 1.95 -5.00
C THR A 35 -10.22 1.63 -5.58
N ALA A 36 -9.45 0.74 -4.93
CA ALA A 36 -8.17 0.27 -5.46
C ALA A 36 -8.37 -0.45 -6.80
N ALA A 37 -9.32 -1.40 -6.88
CA ALA A 37 -9.65 -2.10 -8.11
C ALA A 37 -10.07 -1.14 -9.24
N ASN A 38 -10.86 -0.11 -8.92
CA ASN A 38 -11.25 0.92 -9.87
C ASN A 38 -10.03 1.71 -10.41
N PHE A 39 -9.14 2.18 -9.54
CA PHE A 39 -7.94 2.89 -9.99
C PHE A 39 -6.96 2.00 -10.75
N LEU A 40 -6.84 0.72 -10.38
CA LEU A 40 -6.04 -0.25 -11.11
C LEU A 40 -6.59 -0.45 -12.54
N ALA A 41 -7.91 -0.53 -12.69
CA ALA A 41 -8.57 -0.70 -13.98
C ALA A 41 -8.43 0.54 -14.85
N ILE A 42 -8.83 1.71 -14.36
CA ILE A 42 -8.78 2.97 -15.12
C ILE A 42 -7.36 3.32 -15.58
N ASN A 43 -6.35 3.01 -14.78
CA ASN A 43 -4.94 3.26 -15.14
C ASN A 43 -4.30 2.08 -15.89
N GLU A 44 -5.05 1.04 -16.22
CA GLU A 44 -4.58 -0.16 -16.93
C GLU A 44 -3.29 -0.75 -16.30
N VAL A 45 -3.24 -0.79 -14.96
CA VAL A 45 -2.06 -1.26 -14.22
C VAL A 45 -1.85 -2.75 -14.40
N ALA A 46 -2.95 -3.51 -14.54
CA ALA A 46 -2.93 -4.94 -14.79
C ALA A 46 -4.03 -5.30 -15.80
N SER A 47 -3.79 -6.33 -16.59
CA SER A 47 -4.79 -6.83 -17.56
C SER A 47 -5.96 -7.53 -16.90
N GLU A 48 -5.74 -8.18 -15.75
CA GLU A 48 -6.77 -8.84 -14.95
C GLU A 48 -6.71 -8.41 -13.49
N ILE A 49 -7.86 -8.03 -12.95
CA ILE A 49 -8.02 -7.63 -11.55
C ILE A 49 -9.10 -8.54 -10.94
N VAL A 50 -8.74 -9.33 -9.94
CA VAL A 50 -9.68 -10.17 -9.19
C VAL A 50 -10.02 -9.46 -7.88
N LEU A 51 -11.29 -9.13 -7.70
CA LEU A 51 -11.82 -8.57 -6.46
C LEU A 51 -12.56 -9.67 -5.69
N ILE A 52 -12.10 -10.01 -4.49
CA ILE A 52 -12.70 -11.08 -3.69
C ILE A 52 -13.22 -10.56 -2.35
N ASP A 53 -14.38 -11.03 -1.93
CA ASP A 53 -14.95 -10.77 -0.59
C ASP A 53 -15.67 -12.02 -0.06
N ILE A 54 -15.85 -12.10 1.24
CA ILE A 54 -16.65 -13.17 1.88
C ILE A 54 -18.16 -12.89 1.83
N LYS A 55 -18.53 -11.61 1.62
CA LYS A 55 -19.94 -11.20 1.55
C LYS A 55 -20.48 -11.48 0.16
N GLU A 56 -21.47 -12.37 0.10
CA GLU A 56 -22.11 -12.81 -1.14
C GLU A 56 -22.56 -11.63 -2.01
N GLY A 57 -22.18 -11.66 -3.29
CA GLY A 57 -22.54 -10.69 -4.32
C GLY A 57 -21.87 -9.34 -4.21
N LEU A 58 -21.11 -9.03 -3.13
CA LEU A 58 -20.51 -7.70 -2.97
C LEU A 58 -19.38 -7.45 -3.99
N ALA A 59 -18.48 -8.40 -4.13
CA ALA A 59 -17.36 -8.27 -5.05
C ALA A 59 -17.84 -8.27 -6.51
N GLU A 60 -18.77 -9.14 -6.85
CA GLU A 60 -19.38 -9.25 -8.17
C GLU A 60 -20.10 -7.94 -8.54
N GLY A 61 -20.89 -7.38 -7.64
CA GLY A 61 -21.57 -6.10 -7.85
C GLY A 61 -20.60 -4.95 -8.07
N LYS A 62 -19.54 -4.87 -7.24
CA LYS A 62 -18.50 -3.83 -7.39
C LYS A 62 -17.70 -3.99 -8.68
N ALA A 63 -17.34 -5.21 -9.07
CA ALA A 63 -16.65 -5.48 -10.31
C ALA A 63 -17.51 -5.08 -11.54
N MET A 64 -18.80 -5.44 -11.52
CA MET A 64 -19.74 -5.06 -12.57
C MET A 64 -19.89 -3.54 -12.68
N ASP A 65 -19.99 -2.82 -11.58
CA ASP A 65 -20.09 -1.36 -11.53
C ASP A 65 -18.84 -0.70 -12.14
N ILE A 66 -17.65 -1.19 -11.77
CA ILE A 66 -16.38 -0.72 -12.36
C ILE A 66 -16.34 -1.00 -13.86
N MET A 67 -16.68 -2.22 -14.31
CA MET A 67 -16.62 -2.60 -15.72
C MET A 67 -17.58 -1.79 -16.61
N GLN A 68 -18.71 -1.33 -16.07
CA GLN A 68 -19.63 -0.45 -16.80
C GLN A 68 -19.03 0.93 -17.12
N THR A 69 -17.91 1.31 -16.48
CA THR A 69 -17.23 2.57 -16.77
C THR A 69 -16.14 2.43 -17.84
N SER A 70 -15.88 1.21 -18.34
CA SER A 70 -14.75 0.92 -19.25
C SER A 70 -14.77 1.73 -20.54
N GLU A 71 -15.93 1.87 -21.19
CA GLU A 71 -16.05 2.67 -22.41
C GLU A 71 -15.82 4.16 -22.15
N MET A 72 -16.34 4.68 -21.03
CA MET A 72 -16.23 6.09 -20.68
C MET A 72 -14.81 6.52 -20.34
N PHE A 73 -14.02 5.63 -19.71
CA PHE A 73 -12.62 5.89 -19.33
C PHE A 73 -11.60 5.26 -20.28
N GLY A 74 -12.06 4.45 -21.25
CA GLY A 74 -11.22 3.90 -22.31
C GLY A 74 -10.23 2.84 -21.85
N PHE A 75 -10.54 2.05 -20.81
CA PHE A 75 -9.66 0.99 -20.33
C PHE A 75 -10.09 -0.40 -20.79
N SER A 76 -9.12 -1.29 -20.97
CA SER A 76 -9.29 -2.69 -21.43
C SER A 76 -9.05 -3.73 -20.31
N SER A 77 -8.63 -3.31 -19.14
CA SER A 77 -8.47 -4.19 -17.97
C SER A 77 -9.78 -4.90 -17.65
N THR A 78 -9.70 -6.19 -17.31
CA THR A 78 -10.87 -6.96 -16.85
C THR A 78 -10.92 -6.99 -15.33
N VAL A 79 -12.06 -6.63 -14.74
CA VAL A 79 -12.30 -6.75 -13.30
C VAL A 79 -13.30 -7.87 -13.05
N ILE A 80 -12.90 -8.87 -12.28
CA ILE A 80 -13.72 -10.04 -11.94
C ILE A 80 -14.00 -9.99 -10.43
N GLY A 81 -15.28 -9.96 -10.06
CA GLY A 81 -15.71 -10.10 -8.66
C GLY A 81 -16.01 -11.54 -8.32
N VAL A 82 -15.65 -11.98 -7.13
CA VAL A 82 -15.90 -13.36 -6.68
C VAL A 82 -16.14 -13.44 -5.18
N THR A 83 -17.14 -14.23 -4.79
CA THR A 83 -17.45 -14.50 -3.39
C THR A 83 -16.69 -15.72 -2.88
N ASN A 84 -15.76 -15.51 -1.94
CA ASN A 84 -15.03 -16.53 -1.17
C ASN A 84 -14.39 -17.67 -1.98
N ASP A 85 -14.13 -17.48 -3.29
CA ASP A 85 -13.45 -18.44 -4.14
C ASP A 85 -12.03 -17.95 -4.49
N TYR A 86 -11.04 -18.49 -3.79
CA TYR A 86 -9.65 -18.14 -3.99
C TYR A 86 -9.01 -18.82 -5.22
N THR A 87 -9.70 -19.73 -5.91
CA THR A 87 -9.14 -20.41 -7.11
C THR A 87 -8.86 -19.40 -8.23
N LEU A 88 -9.70 -18.36 -8.36
CA LEU A 88 -9.51 -17.29 -9.34
C LEU A 88 -8.32 -16.37 -9.03
N THR A 89 -7.80 -16.40 -7.80
CA THR A 89 -6.61 -15.62 -7.43
C THR A 89 -5.31 -16.25 -7.92
N ALA A 90 -5.37 -17.44 -8.50
CA ALA A 90 -4.19 -18.21 -8.90
C ALA A 90 -3.29 -17.41 -9.87
N ASN A 91 -1.97 -17.53 -9.62
CA ASN A 91 -0.91 -16.89 -10.42
C ASN A 91 -0.99 -15.34 -10.46
N SER A 92 -1.49 -14.70 -9.40
CA SER A 92 -1.41 -13.25 -9.28
C SER A 92 0.05 -12.80 -9.17
N ASP A 93 0.40 -11.71 -9.85
CA ASP A 93 1.70 -11.05 -9.72
C ASP A 93 1.76 -10.23 -8.41
N VAL A 94 0.64 -9.62 -8.04
CA VAL A 94 0.48 -8.86 -6.79
C VAL A 94 -0.84 -9.24 -6.12
N VAL A 95 -0.81 -9.42 -4.81
CA VAL A 95 -2.02 -9.59 -3.99
C VAL A 95 -2.11 -8.46 -2.97
N VAL A 96 -3.27 -7.84 -2.86
CA VAL A 96 -3.54 -6.69 -1.98
C VAL A 96 -4.53 -7.11 -0.90
N ILE A 97 -4.15 -6.97 0.37
CA ILE A 97 -4.97 -7.37 1.52
C ILE A 97 -5.58 -6.11 2.14
N THR A 98 -6.83 -5.82 1.79
CA THR A 98 -7.62 -4.72 2.40
C THR A 98 -8.66 -5.23 3.39
N SER A 99 -8.79 -6.55 3.52
CA SER A 99 -9.76 -7.21 4.38
C SER A 99 -9.43 -7.00 5.86
N GLY A 100 -10.45 -6.65 6.61
CA GLY A 100 -10.37 -6.40 8.04
C GLY A 100 -11.60 -5.62 8.51
N VAL A 101 -11.80 -5.56 9.82
CA VAL A 101 -12.88 -4.77 10.42
C VAL A 101 -12.34 -3.43 10.88
N PRO A 102 -13.10 -2.33 10.71
CA PRO A 102 -12.76 -1.05 11.30
C PRO A 102 -12.95 -1.11 12.83
N ARG A 103 -12.20 -0.28 13.55
CA ARG A 103 -12.39 -0.14 15.00
C ARG A 103 -13.79 0.36 15.32
N LYS A 104 -14.52 -0.42 16.12
CA LYS A 104 -15.85 -0.04 16.61
C LYS A 104 -15.75 0.75 17.92
N PRO A 105 -16.74 1.60 18.24
CA PRO A 105 -16.82 2.24 19.56
C PRO A 105 -16.77 1.20 20.69
N GLY A 106 -15.91 1.44 21.70
CA GLY A 106 -15.73 0.53 22.84
C GLY A 106 -14.72 -0.60 22.61
N MET A 107 -14.27 -0.85 21.37
CA MET A 107 -13.27 -1.87 21.06
C MET A 107 -11.87 -1.39 21.48
N THR A 108 -11.13 -2.23 22.20
CA THR A 108 -9.72 -1.95 22.53
C THR A 108 -8.82 -2.12 21.31
N ARG A 109 -7.54 -1.73 21.43
CA ARG A 109 -6.55 -1.95 20.35
C ARG A 109 -6.22 -3.42 20.22
N GLU A 110 -6.10 -4.12 21.34
CA GLU A 110 -5.80 -5.55 21.43
C GLU A 110 -6.92 -6.38 20.81
N GLU A 111 -8.18 -6.04 21.07
CA GLU A 111 -9.34 -6.70 20.46
C GLU A 111 -9.35 -6.51 18.94
N LEU A 112 -9.11 -5.29 18.45
CA LEU A 112 -9.02 -5.02 17.01
C LEU A 112 -7.88 -5.81 16.37
N LEU A 113 -6.70 -5.81 17.00
CA LEU A 113 -5.53 -6.56 16.54
C LEU A 113 -5.85 -8.05 16.47
N GLY A 114 -6.42 -8.63 17.51
CA GLY A 114 -6.75 -10.05 17.55
C GLY A 114 -7.77 -10.47 16.50
N VAL A 115 -8.79 -9.65 16.23
CA VAL A 115 -9.77 -9.92 15.18
C VAL A 115 -9.14 -9.84 13.80
N ASN A 116 -8.43 -8.75 13.51
CA ASN A 116 -7.84 -8.55 12.18
C ASN A 116 -6.69 -9.51 11.90
N ALA A 117 -5.92 -9.90 12.91
CA ALA A 117 -4.87 -10.90 12.76
C ALA A 117 -5.43 -12.27 12.29
N LYS A 118 -6.56 -12.71 12.85
CA LYS A 118 -7.25 -13.94 12.41
C LYS A 118 -7.77 -13.83 10.98
N ILE A 119 -8.34 -12.69 10.61
CA ILE A 119 -8.80 -12.44 9.23
C ILE A 119 -7.62 -12.49 8.26
N VAL A 120 -6.55 -11.75 8.54
CA VAL A 120 -5.34 -11.71 7.70
C VAL A 120 -4.71 -13.10 7.60
N LYS A 121 -4.62 -13.87 8.70
CA LYS A 121 -4.14 -15.25 8.67
C LYS A 121 -4.93 -16.10 7.68
N THR A 122 -6.25 -16.11 7.78
CA THR A 122 -7.12 -16.88 6.86
C THR A 122 -6.92 -16.47 5.40
N VAL A 123 -6.82 -15.16 5.14
CA VAL A 123 -6.60 -14.62 3.79
C VAL A 123 -5.24 -15.02 3.24
N VAL A 124 -4.18 -14.84 4.01
CA VAL A 124 -2.80 -15.16 3.62
C VAL A 124 -2.64 -16.66 3.34
N GLU A 125 -3.15 -17.52 4.21
CA GLU A 125 -3.09 -18.98 4.04
C GLU A 125 -3.81 -19.46 2.78
N ASN A 126 -4.85 -18.77 2.33
CA ASN A 126 -5.50 -19.06 1.06
C ASN A 126 -4.72 -18.49 -0.13
N LEU A 127 -4.29 -17.25 -0.06
CA LEU A 127 -3.56 -16.60 -1.16
C LEU A 127 -2.26 -17.31 -1.49
N ILE A 128 -1.47 -17.72 -0.49
CA ILE A 128 -0.16 -18.36 -0.72
C ILE A 128 -0.28 -19.72 -1.43
N LYS A 129 -1.41 -20.41 -1.29
CA LYS A 129 -1.68 -21.68 -1.99
C LYS A 129 -1.82 -21.47 -3.50
N TYR A 130 -2.45 -20.38 -3.91
CA TYR A 130 -2.77 -20.13 -5.31
C TYR A 130 -1.78 -19.17 -5.99
N SER A 131 -1.11 -18.32 -5.22
CA SER A 131 -0.17 -17.30 -5.72
C SER A 131 1.11 -17.26 -4.87
N PRO A 132 1.91 -18.36 -4.84
CA PRO A 132 3.11 -18.46 -4.00
C PRO A 132 4.23 -17.51 -4.45
N ASP A 133 4.19 -17.05 -5.69
CA ASP A 133 5.17 -16.14 -6.27
C ASP A 133 4.76 -14.66 -6.23
N ALA A 134 3.57 -14.34 -5.71
CA ALA A 134 3.05 -12.98 -5.65
C ALA A 134 3.85 -12.08 -4.70
N ILE A 135 3.78 -10.77 -4.96
CA ILE A 135 4.15 -9.74 -3.99
C ILE A 135 2.91 -9.39 -3.18
N PHE A 136 3.03 -9.44 -1.86
CA PHE A 136 1.94 -9.15 -0.91
C PHE A 136 1.98 -7.68 -0.50
N VAL A 137 0.90 -6.96 -0.77
CA VAL A 137 0.68 -5.57 -0.33
C VAL A 137 -0.37 -5.57 0.77
N VAL A 138 0.04 -5.19 1.97
CA VAL A 138 -0.82 -5.21 3.16
C VAL A 138 -1.35 -3.80 3.45
N VAL A 139 -2.66 -3.70 3.66
CA VAL A 139 -3.38 -2.44 3.94
C VAL A 139 -4.22 -2.56 5.21
N ALA A 140 -4.56 -3.79 5.60
CA ALA A 140 -5.35 -4.09 6.81
C ALA A 140 -4.68 -3.54 8.08
N ASN A 141 -5.48 -2.92 8.96
CA ASN A 141 -4.99 -2.31 10.20
C ASN A 141 -5.08 -3.25 11.41
N PRO A 142 -4.12 -3.15 12.36
CA PRO A 142 -2.94 -2.26 12.41
C PRO A 142 -1.89 -2.65 11.36
N MET A 143 -1.63 -1.77 10.39
CA MET A 143 -0.97 -2.12 9.13
C MET A 143 0.46 -2.66 9.31
N ASP A 144 1.29 -2.03 10.13
CA ASP A 144 2.67 -2.49 10.38
C ASP A 144 2.67 -3.91 10.96
N VAL A 145 1.78 -4.16 11.92
CA VAL A 145 1.65 -5.46 12.61
C VAL A 145 1.08 -6.52 11.67
N MET A 146 0.10 -6.18 10.83
CA MET A 146 -0.45 -7.11 9.83
C MET A 146 0.56 -7.43 8.73
N THR A 147 1.45 -6.49 8.40
CA THR A 147 2.58 -6.72 7.48
C THR A 147 3.58 -7.70 8.08
N HIS A 148 3.94 -7.51 9.35
CA HIS A 148 4.79 -8.45 10.08
C HIS A 148 4.17 -9.85 10.11
N LEU A 149 2.90 -9.96 10.48
CA LEU A 149 2.15 -11.22 10.49
C LEU A 149 2.17 -11.89 9.11
N THR A 150 1.90 -11.14 8.05
CA THR A 150 1.90 -11.66 6.67
C THR A 150 3.28 -12.23 6.30
N LEU A 151 4.36 -11.55 6.65
CA LEU A 151 5.72 -12.04 6.42
C LEU A 151 5.96 -13.37 7.14
N LYS A 152 5.61 -13.46 8.43
CA LYS A 152 5.78 -14.69 9.23
C LYS A 152 4.95 -15.87 8.69
N LEU A 153 3.71 -15.60 8.28
CA LEU A 153 2.81 -16.65 7.76
C LEU A 153 3.18 -17.15 6.38
N THR A 154 3.68 -16.26 5.51
CA THR A 154 4.03 -16.65 4.13
C THR A 154 5.38 -17.33 4.04
N GLY A 155 6.32 -17.01 4.93
CA GLY A 155 7.72 -17.41 4.82
C GLY A 155 8.43 -16.86 3.57
N LEU A 156 7.83 -15.88 2.90
CA LEU A 156 8.42 -15.24 1.72
C LEU A 156 9.64 -14.40 2.09
N PRO A 157 10.55 -14.16 1.13
CA PRO A 157 11.59 -13.16 1.31
C PRO A 157 10.98 -11.79 1.62
N ARG A 158 11.58 -11.02 2.53
CA ARG A 158 11.05 -9.74 3.00
C ARG A 158 10.74 -8.72 1.89
N ASN A 159 11.45 -8.80 0.77
CA ASN A 159 11.23 -7.92 -0.37
C ASN A 159 9.87 -8.14 -1.06
N ARG A 160 9.18 -9.26 -0.78
CA ARG A 160 7.86 -9.57 -1.34
C ARG A 160 6.68 -9.24 -0.41
N VAL A 161 6.92 -8.67 0.78
CA VAL A 161 5.84 -8.30 1.71
C VAL A 161 5.99 -6.84 2.08
N ILE A 162 5.01 -6.03 1.69
CA ILE A 162 5.07 -4.57 1.75
C ILE A 162 3.79 -4.03 2.40
N GLY A 163 3.93 -3.21 3.44
CA GLY A 163 2.80 -2.51 4.06
C GLY A 163 2.59 -1.13 3.44
N MET A 164 1.39 -0.89 2.88
CA MET A 164 1.03 0.41 2.31
C MET A 164 0.50 1.35 3.39
N GLY A 165 1.36 2.17 3.97
CA GLY A 165 1.02 3.19 5.00
C GLY A 165 1.74 4.50 4.72
N GLY A 166 3.06 4.52 4.82
CA GLY A 166 3.86 5.73 4.67
C GLY A 166 3.68 6.45 3.32
N LEU A 167 3.36 5.74 2.25
CA LEU A 167 3.00 6.34 0.96
C LEU A 167 1.75 7.22 1.09
N LEU A 168 0.70 6.72 1.74
CA LEU A 168 -0.51 7.49 2.00
C LEU A 168 -0.23 8.68 2.91
N ASP A 169 0.54 8.48 3.98
CA ASP A 169 0.88 9.54 4.93
C ASP A 169 1.75 10.62 4.29
N SER A 170 2.70 10.23 3.41
CA SER A 170 3.50 11.16 2.61
C SER A 170 2.65 11.98 1.63
N ASN A 171 1.60 11.38 1.06
CA ASN A 171 0.67 12.12 0.19
C ASN A 171 -0.19 13.12 0.98
N ARG A 172 -0.60 12.77 2.21
CA ARG A 172 -1.25 13.72 3.14
C ARG A 172 -0.31 14.87 3.49
N PHE A 173 0.95 14.57 3.79
CA PHE A 173 1.96 15.58 4.08
C PHE A 173 2.15 16.55 2.91
N LYS A 174 2.32 16.04 1.69
CA LYS A 174 2.42 16.85 0.47
C LYS A 174 1.17 17.71 0.25
N TYR A 175 -0.02 17.16 0.50
CA TYR A 175 -1.27 17.91 0.42
C TYR A 175 -1.26 19.10 1.38
N PHE A 176 -0.97 18.91 2.67
CA PHE A 176 -0.96 20.02 3.63
C PHE A 176 0.17 21.03 3.36
N LEU A 177 1.32 20.58 2.89
CA LEU A 177 2.40 21.48 2.42
C LEU A 177 1.93 22.33 1.24
N SER A 178 1.29 21.74 0.23
CA SER A 178 0.81 22.49 -0.94
C SER A 178 -0.26 23.51 -0.57
N GLN A 179 -1.15 23.19 0.39
CA GLN A 179 -2.12 24.16 0.92
C GLN A 179 -1.44 25.32 1.67
N ALA A 180 -0.42 25.01 2.47
CA ALA A 180 0.30 26.03 3.24
C ALA A 180 1.13 26.98 2.34
N LEU A 181 1.59 26.50 1.18
CA LEU A 181 2.37 27.24 0.19
C LEU A 181 1.51 27.89 -0.90
N ASP A 182 0.22 27.56 -0.96
CA ASP A 182 -0.67 27.91 -2.09
C ASP A 182 -0.06 27.55 -3.45
N CYS A 183 0.35 26.28 -3.62
CA CYS A 183 1.09 25.82 -4.78
C CYS A 183 0.56 24.50 -5.36
N ASN A 184 1.07 24.13 -6.55
CA ASN A 184 0.71 22.86 -7.17
C ASN A 184 1.28 21.68 -6.35
N PRO A 185 0.42 20.75 -5.87
CA PRO A 185 0.87 19.60 -5.06
C PRO A 185 1.84 18.66 -5.78
N ASN A 186 1.86 18.64 -7.13
CA ASN A 186 2.81 17.82 -7.89
C ASN A 186 4.26 18.33 -7.80
N ASP A 187 4.45 19.57 -7.37
CA ASP A 187 5.76 20.20 -7.24
C ASP A 187 6.33 20.09 -5.82
N VAL A 188 5.55 19.52 -4.90
CA VAL A 188 5.95 19.36 -3.50
C VAL A 188 6.43 17.93 -3.25
N HIS A 189 7.59 17.82 -2.61
CA HIS A 189 8.16 16.56 -2.17
C HIS A 189 8.20 16.52 -0.63
N GLY A 190 7.85 15.36 -0.06
CA GLY A 190 7.87 15.13 1.38
C GLY A 190 7.68 13.66 1.67
N LEU A 191 8.33 13.18 2.71
CA LEU A 191 8.30 11.80 3.17
C LEU A 191 7.82 11.73 4.61
N VAL A 192 7.08 10.67 4.90
CA VAL A 192 6.67 10.31 6.27
C VAL A 192 7.21 8.91 6.56
N ILE A 193 7.95 8.76 7.65
CA ILE A 193 8.49 7.48 8.14
C ILE A 193 7.87 7.09 9.47
N GLY A 194 8.28 5.96 10.02
CA GLY A 194 7.75 5.45 11.29
C GLY A 194 6.49 4.59 11.11
N GLY A 195 5.85 4.21 12.20
CA GLY A 195 4.64 3.41 12.20
C GLY A 195 3.44 4.18 11.63
N HIS A 196 2.50 3.45 10.99
CA HIS A 196 1.29 4.02 10.39
C HIS A 196 0.20 4.31 11.45
N GLY A 197 0.42 5.33 12.26
CA GLY A 197 -0.53 5.75 13.29
C GLY A 197 -0.32 7.20 13.71
N ASP A 198 -1.38 7.86 14.19
CA ASP A 198 -1.40 9.30 14.52
C ASP A 198 -0.28 9.75 15.47
N LYS A 199 0.25 8.82 16.30
CA LYS A 199 1.30 9.10 17.29
C LYS A 199 2.65 8.50 16.91
N THR A 200 2.74 7.78 15.82
CA THR A 200 3.94 7.01 15.43
C THR A 200 4.51 7.45 14.09
N MET A 201 3.72 8.07 13.22
CA MET A 201 4.23 8.62 11.97
C MET A 201 5.09 9.87 12.21
N ILE A 202 6.11 10.05 11.37
CA ILE A 202 7.12 11.11 11.49
C ILE A 202 7.24 11.80 10.13
N PRO A 203 6.52 12.90 9.90
CA PRO A 203 6.73 13.72 8.71
C PRO A 203 8.13 14.36 8.76
N LEU A 204 8.96 14.04 7.78
CA LEU A 204 10.34 14.53 7.70
C LEU A 204 10.39 15.92 7.08
N ALA A 205 10.00 16.95 7.86
CA ALA A 205 9.90 18.33 7.40
C ALA A 205 11.25 18.89 6.87
N ARG A 206 12.36 18.47 7.44
CA ARG A 206 13.73 18.87 7.04
C ARG A 206 14.08 18.43 5.61
N PHE A 207 13.49 17.34 5.14
CA PHE A 207 13.69 16.80 3.79
C PHE A 207 12.62 17.26 2.79
N ALA A 208 11.60 18.00 3.26
CA ALA A 208 10.54 18.46 2.39
C ALA A 208 10.99 19.61 1.51
N THR A 209 10.63 19.55 0.22
CA THR A 209 11.01 20.58 -0.77
C THR A 209 9.86 20.95 -1.69
N TYR A 210 9.89 22.18 -2.20
CA TYR A 210 9.10 22.65 -3.33
C TYR A 210 10.05 22.88 -4.51
N LYS A 211 10.01 22.00 -5.51
CA LYS A 211 10.93 22.03 -6.68
C LYS A 211 12.41 22.15 -6.29
N GLY A 212 12.82 21.45 -5.22
CA GLY A 212 14.20 21.45 -4.72
C GLY A 212 14.54 22.56 -3.73
N ILE A 213 13.66 23.55 -3.53
CA ILE A 213 13.82 24.58 -2.48
C ILE A 213 13.31 23.99 -1.17
N ARG A 214 14.07 24.10 -0.09
CA ARG A 214 13.65 23.59 1.22
C ARG A 214 12.39 24.30 1.69
N ILE A 215 11.43 23.55 2.19
CA ILE A 215 10.17 24.15 2.74
C ILE A 215 10.45 25.07 3.92
N SER A 216 11.47 24.79 4.72
CA SER A 216 11.93 25.66 5.83
C SER A 216 12.38 27.04 5.39
N ASP A 217 12.76 27.22 4.13
CA ASP A 217 13.16 28.52 3.58
C ASP A 217 11.94 29.31 3.04
N LEU A 218 10.79 28.64 2.89
CA LEU A 218 9.57 29.19 2.31
C LEU A 218 8.47 29.41 3.34
N LEU A 219 8.40 28.60 4.39
CA LEU A 219 7.37 28.69 5.42
C LEU A 219 7.97 29.01 6.80
N PRO A 220 7.31 29.87 7.60
CA PRO A 220 7.66 30.04 9.00
C PRO A 220 7.58 28.71 9.77
N SER A 221 8.45 28.49 10.76
CA SER A 221 8.50 27.25 11.56
C SER A 221 7.15 26.90 12.20
N ALA A 222 6.44 27.88 12.74
CA ALA A 222 5.12 27.67 13.33
C ALA A 222 4.11 27.10 12.31
N LYS A 223 4.17 27.56 11.05
CA LYS A 223 3.28 27.07 9.99
C LYS A 223 3.66 25.65 9.57
N LEU A 224 4.95 25.36 9.50
CA LEU A 224 5.44 24.01 9.19
C LEU A 224 5.06 23.00 10.31
N GLU A 225 5.11 23.42 11.58
CA GLU A 225 4.62 22.62 12.71
C GLU A 225 3.11 22.32 12.62
N GLU A 226 2.29 23.28 12.18
CA GLU A 226 0.86 23.06 11.91
C GLU A 226 0.64 22.02 10.83
N VAL A 227 1.42 22.08 9.75
CA VAL A 227 1.38 21.10 8.66
C VAL A 227 1.73 19.70 9.16
N VAL A 228 2.80 19.56 9.93
CA VAL A 228 3.22 18.29 10.54
C VAL A 228 2.09 17.72 11.41
N LYS A 229 1.52 18.52 12.31
CA LYS A 229 0.39 18.12 13.18
C LYS A 229 -0.82 17.70 12.37
N SER A 230 -1.19 18.47 11.34
CA SER A 230 -2.33 18.17 10.46
C SER A 230 -2.12 16.86 9.69
N THR A 231 -0.90 16.58 9.27
CA THR A 231 -0.53 15.32 8.63
C THR A 231 -0.76 14.14 9.58
N MET A 232 -0.25 14.23 10.80
CA MET A 232 -0.33 13.16 11.79
C MET A 232 -1.78 12.80 12.13
N VAL A 233 -2.66 13.79 12.26
CA VAL A 233 -4.08 13.56 12.59
C VAL A 233 -5.00 13.46 11.36
N GLY A 234 -4.46 13.51 10.16
CA GLY A 234 -5.23 13.57 8.91
C GLY A 234 -6.20 12.41 8.73
N GLY A 235 -5.80 11.20 9.13
CA GLY A 235 -6.66 10.01 9.11
C GLY A 235 -7.86 10.13 10.06
N ALA A 236 -7.62 10.54 11.31
CA ALA A 236 -8.66 10.76 12.31
C ALA A 236 -9.60 11.89 11.92
N THR A 237 -9.08 12.98 11.35
CA THR A 237 -9.87 14.10 10.83
C THR A 237 -10.82 13.65 9.74
N LEU A 238 -10.35 12.89 8.75
CA LEU A 238 -11.19 12.34 7.68
C LEU A 238 -12.26 11.40 8.24
N THR A 239 -11.90 10.53 9.17
CA THR A 239 -12.85 9.62 9.82
C THR A 239 -13.97 10.37 10.53
N LYS A 240 -13.64 11.47 11.21
CA LYS A 240 -14.65 12.34 11.85
C LYS A 240 -15.57 13.01 10.83
N LEU A 241 -15.04 13.49 9.71
CA LEU A 241 -15.81 14.18 8.67
C LEU A 241 -16.68 13.22 7.85
N LEU A 242 -16.18 12.03 7.55
CA LEU A 242 -16.86 11.05 6.68
C LEU A 242 -17.75 10.07 7.45
N GLY A 243 -17.62 9.99 8.79
CA GLY A 243 -18.27 8.96 9.61
C GLY A 243 -17.66 7.56 9.43
N THR A 244 -16.62 7.44 8.61
CA THR A 244 -15.89 6.18 8.33
C THR A 244 -14.46 6.51 7.91
N SER A 245 -13.60 5.49 7.82
CA SER A 245 -12.23 5.67 7.33
C SER A 245 -12.20 6.17 5.89
N ALA A 246 -11.20 6.97 5.54
CA ALA A 246 -10.94 7.39 4.16
C ALA A 246 -10.74 6.16 3.25
N TRP A 247 -11.13 6.27 1.97
CA TRP A 247 -10.98 5.17 1.01
C TRP A 247 -10.43 5.60 -0.36
N ILE A 248 -10.68 6.85 -0.80
CA ILE A 248 -10.21 7.33 -2.12
C ILE A 248 -8.68 7.41 -2.14
N ALA A 249 -8.07 8.15 -1.20
CA ALA A 249 -6.63 8.28 -1.15
C ALA A 249 -5.90 6.95 -0.83
N PRO A 250 -6.38 6.08 0.08
CA PRO A 250 -5.85 4.74 0.23
C PRO A 250 -5.91 3.91 -1.05
N GLY A 251 -7.06 3.89 -1.76
CA GLY A 251 -7.20 3.17 -3.03
C GLY A 251 -6.24 3.68 -4.11
N ALA A 252 -6.09 4.99 -4.24
CA ALA A 252 -5.11 5.60 -5.15
C ALA A 252 -3.66 5.26 -4.76
N SER A 253 -3.33 5.24 -3.46
CA SER A 253 -2.00 4.85 -2.98
C SER A 253 -1.69 3.39 -3.26
N ILE A 254 -2.67 2.49 -3.10
CA ILE A 254 -2.55 1.08 -3.49
C ILE A 254 -2.24 0.98 -4.99
N ALA A 255 -3.05 1.61 -5.84
CA ALA A 255 -2.84 1.56 -7.29
C ALA A 255 -1.46 2.11 -7.69
N HIS A 256 -1.00 3.19 -7.06
CA HIS A 256 0.33 3.76 -7.30
C HIS A 256 1.48 2.81 -6.90
N LEU A 257 1.34 2.11 -5.76
CA LEU A 257 2.33 1.12 -5.32
C LEU A 257 2.33 -0.09 -6.25
N VAL A 258 1.16 -0.64 -6.57
CA VAL A 258 1.02 -1.80 -7.47
C VAL A 258 1.54 -1.47 -8.87
N ASP A 259 1.24 -0.28 -9.40
CA ASP A 259 1.80 0.22 -10.66
C ASP A 259 3.34 0.31 -10.64
N SER A 260 3.92 0.66 -9.49
CA SER A 260 5.37 0.69 -9.34
C SER A 260 6.00 -0.70 -9.41
N ILE A 261 5.27 -1.72 -8.94
CA ILE A 261 5.68 -3.14 -8.99
C ILE A 261 5.50 -3.69 -10.41
N ILE A 262 4.28 -3.67 -10.93
CA ILE A 262 3.92 -4.30 -12.20
C ILE A 262 4.73 -3.71 -13.36
N ASN A 263 4.87 -2.37 -13.39
CA ASN A 263 5.54 -1.64 -14.46
C ASN A 263 7.01 -1.30 -14.15
N ASP A 264 7.61 -1.93 -13.13
CA ASP A 264 9.03 -1.79 -12.76
C ASP A 264 9.53 -0.34 -12.66
N LYS A 265 8.73 0.56 -12.05
CA LYS A 265 8.99 2.02 -12.12
C LYS A 265 10.12 2.51 -11.23
N LYS A 266 10.71 1.66 -10.40
CA LYS A 266 11.82 1.99 -9.50
C LYS A 266 11.56 3.26 -8.66
N ARG A 267 10.34 3.43 -8.18
CA ARG A 267 9.97 4.61 -7.40
C ARG A 267 10.53 4.55 -5.99
N LEU A 268 11.01 5.70 -5.51
CA LEU A 268 11.31 5.90 -4.09
C LEU A 268 10.02 6.33 -3.39
N ILE A 269 9.53 5.47 -2.50
CA ILE A 269 8.31 5.69 -1.71
C ILE A 269 8.51 5.17 -0.29
N THR A 270 7.69 5.63 0.66
CA THR A 270 7.70 5.12 2.03
C THR A 270 6.66 4.02 2.22
N CYS A 271 7.11 2.85 2.69
CA CYS A 271 6.26 1.71 3.00
C CYS A 271 6.75 1.02 4.28
N SER A 272 5.86 0.29 4.94
CA SER A 272 6.22 -0.56 6.06
C SER A 272 6.90 -1.82 5.55
N VAL A 273 8.11 -2.09 6.03
CA VAL A 273 8.96 -3.19 5.60
C VAL A 273 9.70 -3.79 6.79
N HIS A 274 10.03 -5.06 6.70
CA HIS A 274 10.80 -5.75 7.73
C HIS A 274 12.27 -5.36 7.67
N LEU A 275 12.80 -4.83 8.78
CA LEU A 275 14.19 -4.41 8.92
C LEU A 275 15.08 -5.56 9.42
N GLU A 276 16.28 -5.67 8.86
CA GLU A 276 17.30 -6.66 9.17
C GLU A 276 18.66 -5.96 9.41
N GLY A 277 18.66 -4.85 10.14
CA GLY A 277 19.84 -4.04 10.50
C GLY A 277 19.70 -2.57 10.14
N GLU A 278 18.85 -2.24 9.17
CA GLU A 278 18.66 -0.85 8.75
C GLU A 278 18.12 -0.01 9.90
N TYR A 279 18.53 1.26 9.95
CA TYR A 279 18.23 2.19 11.06
C TYR A 279 18.64 1.67 12.44
N GLY A 280 19.47 0.61 12.49
CA GLY A 280 19.90 -0.05 13.74
C GLY A 280 18.87 -1.01 14.36
N TYR A 281 17.84 -1.41 13.60
CA TYR A 281 16.79 -2.31 14.06
C TYR A 281 16.81 -3.65 13.33
N ASN A 282 16.55 -4.72 14.08
CA ASN A 282 16.33 -6.07 13.58
C ASN A 282 14.96 -6.56 14.03
N ASP A 283 14.34 -7.42 13.23
CA ASP A 283 13.02 -8.03 13.50
C ASP A 283 11.95 -6.98 13.89
N LEU A 284 11.86 -5.92 13.08
CA LEU A 284 10.89 -4.85 13.24
C LEU A 284 10.29 -4.52 11.85
N THR A 285 8.97 -4.39 11.77
CA THR A 285 8.28 -4.01 10.54
C THR A 285 7.72 -2.60 10.68
N ILE A 286 8.35 -1.64 9.99
CA ILE A 286 8.06 -0.20 10.17
C ILE A 286 8.23 0.56 8.85
N GLY A 287 7.57 1.73 8.75
CA GLY A 287 7.62 2.60 7.58
C GLY A 287 8.98 3.28 7.39
N VAL A 288 9.62 3.01 6.26
CA VAL A 288 10.88 3.63 5.82
C VAL A 288 10.87 3.86 4.31
N PRO A 289 11.75 4.74 3.78
CA PRO A 289 11.88 4.91 2.33
C PRO A 289 12.45 3.66 1.67
N ILE A 290 11.82 3.25 0.57
CA ILE A 290 12.25 2.11 -0.24
C ILE A 290 12.28 2.49 -1.72
N ILE A 291 13.11 1.79 -2.48
CA ILE A 291 12.98 1.72 -3.94
C ILE A 291 12.19 0.46 -4.25
N VAL A 292 11.06 0.62 -4.95
CA VAL A 292 10.16 -0.47 -5.29
C VAL A 292 10.05 -0.64 -6.81
N GLY A 293 10.19 -1.89 -7.26
CA GLY A 293 10.08 -2.29 -8.65
C GLY A 293 9.50 -3.71 -8.77
N LYS A 294 9.71 -4.37 -9.90
CA LYS A 294 9.07 -5.65 -10.23
C LYS A 294 9.40 -6.81 -9.27
N THR A 295 10.48 -6.71 -8.50
CA THR A 295 10.85 -7.72 -7.50
C THR A 295 10.32 -7.39 -6.10
N GLY A 296 9.51 -6.34 -5.98
CA GLY A 296 9.05 -5.78 -4.72
C GLY A 296 10.03 -4.73 -4.20
N ILE A 297 10.48 -4.86 -2.96
CA ILE A 297 11.48 -3.97 -2.36
C ILE A 297 12.84 -4.28 -2.97
N GLU A 298 13.42 -3.35 -3.68
CA GLU A 298 14.75 -3.51 -4.28
C GLU A 298 15.85 -2.94 -3.41
N LYS A 299 15.51 -1.90 -2.65
CA LYS A 299 16.44 -1.27 -1.69
C LYS A 299 15.67 -0.55 -0.59
N ILE A 300 16.12 -0.70 0.64
CA ILE A 300 15.76 0.19 1.77
C ILE A 300 16.75 1.35 1.74
N VAL A 301 16.24 2.58 1.84
CA VAL A 301 17.05 3.80 1.81
C VAL A 301 17.11 4.38 3.23
N GLU A 302 18.28 4.35 3.83
CA GLU A 302 18.49 4.97 5.14
C GLU A 302 18.67 6.48 4.98
N MET A 303 17.85 7.24 5.70
CA MET A 303 17.93 8.71 5.75
C MET A 303 18.90 9.13 6.85
N ASP A 304 19.65 10.20 6.60
CA ASP A 304 20.49 10.83 7.62
C ASP A 304 19.61 11.63 8.60
N LEU A 305 19.07 10.91 9.60
CA LEU A 305 18.22 11.49 10.63
C LEU A 305 19.06 12.25 11.67
N ASN A 306 18.60 13.47 12.03
CA ASN A 306 19.19 14.19 13.15
C ASN A 306 18.75 13.56 14.50
N GLU A 307 19.28 14.06 15.61
CA GLU A 307 19.05 13.46 16.95
C GLU A 307 17.57 13.50 17.36
N ASP A 308 16.83 14.56 17.03
CA ASP A 308 15.39 14.66 17.31
C ASP A 308 14.59 13.66 16.47
N GLU A 309 14.90 13.54 15.19
CA GLU A 309 14.28 12.58 14.27
C GLU A 309 14.59 11.13 14.68
N LYS A 310 15.83 10.83 15.14
CA LYS A 310 16.22 9.53 15.71
C LYS A 310 15.43 9.23 16.99
N ALA A 311 15.25 10.21 17.87
CA ALA A 311 14.47 10.04 19.09
C ALA A 311 12.99 9.74 18.77
N LEU A 312 12.41 10.44 17.79
CA LEU A 312 11.04 10.16 17.32
C LEU A 312 10.94 8.77 16.68
N PHE A 313 11.93 8.37 15.86
CA PHE A 313 11.95 7.06 15.23
C PHE A 313 12.06 5.94 16.27
N LYS A 314 12.91 6.10 17.27
CA LYS A 314 13.02 5.16 18.39
C LYS A 314 11.70 5.00 19.14
N LYS A 315 11.00 6.10 19.43
CA LYS A 315 9.67 6.07 20.08
C LYS A 315 8.64 5.35 19.22
N SER A 316 8.64 5.62 17.92
CA SER A 316 7.78 4.96 16.94
C SER A 316 8.07 3.46 16.87
N ALA A 317 9.34 3.08 16.75
CA ALA A 317 9.81 1.70 16.70
C ALA A 317 9.40 0.91 17.95
N THR A 318 9.57 1.51 19.14
CA THR A 318 9.14 0.89 20.41
C THR A 318 7.63 0.58 20.38
N ASN A 319 6.80 1.54 19.97
CA ASN A 319 5.35 1.35 19.93
C ASN A 319 4.92 0.29 18.90
N VAL A 320 5.56 0.25 17.74
CA VAL A 320 5.28 -0.79 16.73
C VAL A 320 5.70 -2.17 17.29
N LYS A 321 6.87 -2.27 17.88
CA LYS A 321 7.37 -3.53 18.44
C LYS A 321 6.48 -4.08 19.54
N GLU A 322 5.99 -3.23 20.45
CA GLU A 322 5.02 -3.61 21.49
C GLU A 322 3.76 -4.25 20.87
N ASN A 323 3.27 -3.70 19.76
CA ASN A 323 2.10 -4.27 19.06
C ASN A 323 2.45 -5.57 18.29
N GLU A 324 3.65 -5.71 17.73
CA GLU A 324 4.10 -6.96 17.12
C GLU A 324 4.25 -8.08 18.17
N ASP A 325 4.76 -7.74 19.36
CA ASP A 325 4.93 -8.72 20.44
C ASP A 325 3.58 -9.26 20.96
N MET A 326 2.50 -8.45 20.91
CA MET A 326 1.14 -8.93 21.20
C MET A 326 0.70 -10.04 20.22
N LEU A 327 1.19 -10.08 18.97
CA LEU A 327 0.86 -11.18 18.05
C LEU A 327 1.40 -12.53 18.53
N LYS A 328 2.54 -12.55 19.23
CA LYS A 328 3.13 -13.77 19.76
C LYS A 328 2.21 -14.43 20.80
N GLU A 329 1.52 -13.58 21.59
CA GLU A 329 0.54 -14.07 22.60
C GLU A 329 -0.68 -14.71 21.96
N LEU A 330 -0.98 -14.36 20.70
CA LEU A 330 -2.12 -14.93 19.96
C LEU A 330 -1.83 -16.31 19.34
N ASN A 331 -0.58 -16.79 19.37
CA ASN A 331 -0.14 -18.08 18.81
C ASN A 331 -0.64 -18.31 17.36
N LEU A 332 -0.56 -17.27 16.51
CA LEU A 332 -1.05 -17.31 15.13
C LEU A 332 0.01 -17.84 14.14
N TYR A 333 1.27 -17.81 14.53
CA TYR A 333 2.43 -18.38 13.81
C TYR A 333 3.45 -18.91 14.83
N GLU A 334 4.24 -19.90 14.43
CA GLU A 334 5.32 -20.47 15.25
C GLU A 334 6.60 -19.60 15.22
#